data_31dea045a91e89494e10450102e5751f
#
_entry.id   31dea045a91e89494e10450102e5751f
#
_cell.length_a   1.000
_cell.length_b   1.000
_cell.length_c   1.000
_cell.angle_alpha   90.00
_cell.angle_beta   90.00
_cell.angle_gamma   90.00
#
_symmetry.space_group_name_H-M   'P 1'
#
loop_
_entity.id
_entity.type
_entity.pdbx_description
1 polymer ?
#
loop_
_entity_poly.entity_id
_entity_poly.type
_entity_poly.pdbx_seq_one_letter_code
_entity_poly.pdbx_strand_id
1 'polypeptide(L)'
;MTEPAPVFAGGVDHERLTSQLRFFLETDKLKRILRRNMLVDGSRRENDAEHSWHLALAARVFAEYAPEGADIDRVVEMLVLHDIVEIDAGDTFIFAPEEQSTQAERERAAADRIFALLPEDQARHTRALWDEFEARRTPDARFAKAIDRLAPMLANWHTEGGTWVRYGVTRAQVAEKVKIIAEGSEALGSYASALIDDADRRGYFSRG
;
A
#
# COMPACT_ATOMS: atom_id res chain seq x y z
N MET A 1 -24.61 7.31 13.72
CA MET A 1 -24.26 8.58 13.03
C MET A 1 -23.82 9.54 14.10
N THR A 2 -22.52 9.76 14.25
CA THR A 2 -21.98 10.78 15.16
C THR A 2 -22.21 12.15 14.55
N GLU A 3 -22.79 13.06 15.32
CA GLU A 3 -22.94 14.45 14.92
C GLU A 3 -21.61 15.06 14.49
N PRO A 4 -21.61 15.95 13.48
CA PRO A 4 -20.40 16.65 13.09
C PRO A 4 -19.85 17.47 14.26
N ALA A 5 -18.50 17.54 14.34
CA ALA A 5 -17.83 18.36 15.36
C ALA A 5 -18.31 19.81 15.36
N PRO A 6 -18.29 20.50 16.52
CA PRO A 6 -18.83 21.85 16.65
C PRO A 6 -18.12 22.84 15.71
N VAL A 7 -18.92 23.70 15.09
CA VAL A 7 -18.49 24.70 14.11
C VAL A 7 -17.79 25.85 14.80
N PHE A 8 -16.58 26.18 14.37
CA PHE A 8 -15.82 27.34 14.85
C PHE A 8 -16.24 28.62 14.10
N ALA A 9 -16.43 29.73 14.84
CA ALA A 9 -16.74 31.02 14.27
C ALA A 9 -15.48 31.73 13.74
N GLY A 10 -15.53 32.23 12.50
CA GLY A 10 -14.58 33.19 11.96
C GLY A 10 -13.83 32.78 10.69
N GLY A 11 -14.20 33.32 9.55
CA GLY A 11 -13.37 33.44 8.33
C GLY A 11 -12.93 32.16 7.60
N VAL A 12 -13.31 30.99 8.07
CA VAL A 12 -13.01 29.69 7.47
C VAL A 12 -14.18 29.24 6.61
N ASP A 13 -13.92 28.69 5.44
CA ASP A 13 -14.91 27.96 4.64
C ASP A 13 -15.36 26.71 5.40
N HIS A 14 -16.48 26.82 6.08
CA HIS A 14 -17.03 25.78 6.94
C HIS A 14 -17.41 24.50 6.18
N GLU A 15 -17.88 24.61 4.96
CA GLU A 15 -18.25 23.44 4.15
C GLU A 15 -17.00 22.68 3.72
N ARG A 16 -15.98 23.42 3.27
CA ARG A 16 -14.69 22.84 2.89
C ARG A 16 -14.02 22.13 4.07
N LEU A 17 -13.91 22.81 5.21
CA LEU A 17 -13.32 22.22 6.43
C LEU A 17 -14.13 21.01 6.91
N THR A 18 -15.44 21.07 6.87
CA THR A 18 -16.31 19.95 7.27
C THR A 18 -16.06 18.72 6.38
N SER A 19 -15.91 18.89 5.08
CA SER A 19 -15.60 17.83 4.14
C SER A 19 -14.22 17.20 4.45
N GLN A 20 -13.21 18.02 4.68
CA GLN A 20 -11.87 17.57 5.06
C GLN A 20 -11.87 16.79 6.39
N LEU A 21 -12.59 17.27 7.40
CA LEU A 21 -12.73 16.57 8.68
C LEU A 21 -13.46 15.23 8.53
N ARG A 22 -14.49 15.16 7.69
CA ARG A 22 -15.17 13.88 7.40
C ARG A 22 -14.21 12.87 6.78
N PHE A 23 -13.44 13.29 5.80
CA PHE A 23 -12.42 12.42 5.19
C PHE A 23 -11.38 11.98 6.22
N PHE A 24 -10.85 12.91 7.02
CA PHE A 24 -9.86 12.60 8.06
C PHE A 24 -10.40 11.59 9.08
N LEU A 25 -11.65 11.72 9.50
CA LEU A 25 -12.29 10.76 10.42
C LEU A 25 -12.59 9.42 9.74
N GLU A 26 -12.93 9.43 8.45
CA GLU A 26 -13.13 8.18 7.68
C GLU A 26 -11.84 7.38 7.59
N THR A 27 -10.70 8.04 7.34
CA THR A 27 -9.40 7.37 7.22
C THR A 27 -8.91 6.74 8.54
N ASP A 28 -9.46 7.11 9.69
CA ASP A 28 -9.17 6.43 10.97
C ASP A 28 -9.53 4.94 10.94
N LYS A 29 -10.49 4.55 10.11
CA LYS A 29 -10.90 3.16 9.94
C LYS A 29 -9.80 2.27 9.38
N LEU A 30 -8.84 2.83 8.62
CA LEU A 30 -7.71 2.09 8.06
C LEU A 30 -6.88 1.38 9.14
N LYS A 31 -6.83 1.93 10.36
CA LYS A 31 -6.17 1.32 11.52
C LYS A 31 -6.77 -0.02 11.95
N ARG A 32 -7.97 -0.38 11.47
CA ARG A 32 -8.67 -1.63 11.79
C ARG A 32 -8.52 -2.68 10.69
N ILE A 33 -8.04 -2.29 9.52
CA ILE A 33 -7.81 -3.22 8.41
C ILE A 33 -6.49 -3.92 8.67
N LEU A 34 -6.54 -5.24 8.80
CA LEU A 34 -5.38 -6.05 9.17
C LEU A 34 -4.87 -6.82 7.96
N ARG A 35 -3.65 -6.52 7.56
CA ARG A 35 -2.90 -7.27 6.55
C ARG A 35 -2.65 -8.71 6.99
N ARG A 36 -2.32 -9.58 6.06
CA ARG A 36 -1.95 -10.98 6.41
C ARG A 36 -0.52 -11.07 6.92
N ASN A 37 0.32 -10.11 6.61
CA ASN A 37 1.70 -10.04 7.09
C ASN A 37 1.77 -9.73 8.60
N MET A 38 2.78 -10.32 9.22
CA MET A 38 3.16 -10.00 10.61
C MET A 38 4.11 -8.81 10.63
N LEU A 39 4.20 -8.12 11.75
CA LEU A 39 5.33 -7.25 12.04
C LEU A 39 6.64 -8.05 11.98
N VAL A 40 7.77 -7.37 11.75
CA VAL A 40 9.09 -8.01 11.63
C VAL A 40 9.50 -8.82 12.86
N ASP A 41 9.01 -8.44 14.05
CA ASP A 41 9.21 -9.18 15.30
C ASP A 41 8.24 -10.36 15.50
N GLY A 42 7.30 -10.55 14.58
CA GLY A 42 6.30 -11.62 14.65
C GLY A 42 5.21 -11.45 15.72
N SER A 43 5.16 -10.31 16.41
CA SER A 43 4.28 -10.11 17.58
C SER A 43 2.80 -10.05 17.24
N ARG A 44 2.44 -9.46 16.10
CA ARG A 44 1.05 -9.31 15.62
C ARG A 44 1.00 -9.04 14.12
N ARG A 45 -0.19 -9.08 13.57
CA ARG A 45 -0.45 -8.63 12.19
C ARG A 45 -0.26 -7.11 12.09
N GLU A 46 0.29 -6.68 10.94
CA GLU A 46 0.37 -5.28 10.55
C GLU A 46 -1.03 -4.76 10.17
N ASN A 47 -1.35 -3.48 10.43
CA ASN A 47 -2.51 -2.82 9.85
C ASN A 47 -2.11 -1.89 8.70
N ASP A 48 -3.06 -1.53 7.81
CA ASP A 48 -2.76 -0.75 6.61
C ASP A 48 -2.30 0.68 6.90
N ALA A 49 -2.72 1.28 8.02
CA ALA A 49 -2.28 2.63 8.36
C ALA A 49 -0.79 2.66 8.75
N GLU A 50 -0.33 1.67 9.54
CA GLU A 50 1.09 1.57 9.89
C GLU A 50 1.94 1.11 8.71
N HIS A 51 1.39 0.27 7.82
CA HIS A 51 2.00 -0.10 6.55
C HIS A 51 2.24 1.14 5.69
N SER A 52 1.21 1.92 5.40
CA SER A 52 1.31 3.13 4.58
C SER A 52 2.32 4.13 5.14
N TRP A 53 2.34 4.33 6.49
CA TRP A 53 3.34 5.16 7.14
C TRP A 53 4.76 4.62 6.93
N HIS A 54 4.97 3.32 7.10
CA HIS A 54 6.27 2.68 6.96
C HIS A 54 6.78 2.75 5.51
N LEU A 55 5.89 2.57 4.52
CA LEU A 55 6.24 2.74 3.11
C LEU A 55 6.60 4.19 2.76
N ALA A 56 5.87 5.18 3.29
CA ALA A 56 6.18 6.58 3.08
C ALA A 56 7.58 6.95 3.63
N LEU A 57 7.95 6.39 4.79
CA LEU A 57 9.30 6.51 5.33
C LEU A 57 10.32 5.80 4.42
N ALA A 58 10.01 4.58 3.97
CA ALA A 58 10.88 3.81 3.07
C ALA A 58 11.17 4.55 1.76
N ALA A 59 10.19 5.26 1.18
CA ALA A 59 10.39 6.09 -0.02
C ALA A 59 11.45 7.18 0.19
N ARG A 60 11.47 7.79 1.35
CA ARG A 60 12.51 8.78 1.70
C ARG A 60 13.89 8.14 1.91
N VAL A 61 13.93 7.01 2.60
CA VAL A 61 15.18 6.29 2.89
C VAL A 61 15.80 5.72 1.62
N PHE A 62 14.99 5.20 0.70
CA PHE A 62 15.45 4.57 -0.54
C PHE A 62 15.43 5.51 -1.75
N ALA A 63 15.30 6.82 -1.54
CA ALA A 63 15.22 7.81 -2.63
C ALA A 63 16.38 7.73 -3.63
N GLU A 64 17.58 7.39 -3.18
CA GLU A 64 18.76 7.23 -4.04
C GLU A 64 18.65 6.05 -5.04
N TYR A 65 17.73 5.11 -4.80
CA TYR A 65 17.46 3.96 -5.67
C TYR A 65 16.23 4.17 -6.57
N ALA A 66 15.63 5.36 -6.54
CA ALA A 66 14.50 5.68 -7.39
C ALA A 66 14.93 5.79 -8.87
N PRO A 67 14.05 5.45 -9.82
CA PRO A 67 14.34 5.62 -11.25
C PRO A 67 14.46 7.10 -11.60
N GLU A 68 15.19 7.39 -12.68
CA GLU A 68 15.30 8.76 -13.19
C GLU A 68 13.93 9.39 -13.46
N GLY A 69 13.74 10.63 -13.02
CA GLY A 69 12.50 11.37 -13.19
C GLY A 69 11.43 11.10 -12.13
N ALA A 70 11.71 10.28 -11.12
CA ALA A 70 10.79 10.08 -10.01
C ALA A 70 10.78 11.30 -9.06
N ASP A 71 9.58 11.77 -8.71
CA ASP A 71 9.34 12.77 -7.66
C ASP A 71 9.01 12.06 -6.35
N ILE A 72 9.95 12.11 -5.40
CA ILE A 72 9.83 11.42 -4.12
C ILE A 72 8.69 11.98 -3.26
N ASP A 73 8.35 13.26 -3.37
CA ASP A 73 7.21 13.83 -2.65
C ASP A 73 5.89 13.24 -3.16
N ARG A 74 5.76 13.08 -4.47
CA ARG A 74 4.60 12.39 -5.07
C ARG A 74 4.56 10.91 -4.71
N VAL A 75 5.70 10.22 -4.71
CA VAL A 75 5.80 8.82 -4.27
C VAL A 75 5.29 8.66 -2.84
N VAL A 76 5.72 9.54 -1.93
CA VAL A 76 5.25 9.54 -0.53
C VAL A 76 3.75 9.77 -0.47
N GLU A 77 3.22 10.72 -1.23
CA GLU A 77 1.77 10.99 -1.27
C GLU A 77 0.99 9.77 -1.78
N MET A 78 1.45 9.11 -2.86
CA MET A 78 0.86 7.87 -3.36
C MET A 78 0.83 6.78 -2.28
N LEU A 79 1.94 6.56 -1.58
CA LEU A 79 2.05 5.52 -0.55
C LEU A 79 1.21 5.80 0.70
N VAL A 80 0.96 7.06 1.02
CA VAL A 80 0.02 7.42 2.11
C VAL A 80 -1.43 7.13 1.71
N LEU A 81 -1.75 7.22 0.42
CA LEU A 81 -3.13 7.16 -0.08
C LEU A 81 -3.53 5.77 -0.61
N HIS A 82 -2.57 4.92 -1.02
CA HIS A 82 -2.84 3.73 -1.85
C HIS A 82 -3.80 2.73 -1.22
N ASP A 83 -3.68 2.46 0.08
CA ASP A 83 -4.49 1.46 0.80
C ASP A 83 -5.77 2.06 1.45
N ILE A 84 -6.04 3.39 1.31
CA ILE A 84 -7.26 3.99 1.89
C ILE A 84 -8.53 3.32 1.37
N VAL A 85 -8.52 2.84 0.15
CA VAL A 85 -9.64 2.12 -0.48
C VAL A 85 -9.97 0.82 0.23
N GLU A 86 -9.03 0.23 0.96
CA GLU A 86 -9.22 -1.01 1.71
C GLU A 86 -10.17 -0.86 2.90
N ILE A 87 -10.50 0.36 3.30
CA ILE A 87 -11.55 0.63 4.30
C ILE A 87 -12.88 -0.02 3.90
N ASP A 88 -13.21 -0.02 2.59
CA ASP A 88 -14.42 -0.63 2.06
C ASP A 88 -14.14 -1.94 1.31
N ALA A 89 -13.03 -2.02 0.58
CA ALA A 89 -12.67 -3.17 -0.22
C ALA A 89 -12.13 -4.35 0.61
N GLY A 90 -11.49 -4.05 1.76
CA GLY A 90 -10.74 -5.00 2.57
C GLY A 90 -9.39 -5.39 1.97
N ASP A 91 -8.41 -5.71 2.83
CA ASP A 91 -7.09 -6.21 2.39
C ASP A 91 -7.24 -7.54 1.63
N THR A 92 -6.75 -7.57 0.41
CA THR A 92 -6.81 -8.74 -0.47
C THR A 92 -5.44 -9.38 -0.59
N PHE A 93 -5.36 -10.68 -0.29
CA PHE A 93 -4.11 -11.41 -0.36
C PHE A 93 -3.62 -11.58 -1.80
N ILE A 94 -2.44 -11.01 -2.09
CA ILE A 94 -1.88 -10.96 -3.45
C ILE A 94 -1.55 -12.32 -4.08
N PHE A 95 -1.61 -13.40 -3.31
CA PHE A 95 -1.40 -14.78 -3.77
C PHE A 95 -2.69 -15.61 -3.79
N ALA A 96 -3.88 -15.01 -3.56
CA ALA A 96 -5.17 -15.67 -3.62
C ALA A 96 -5.95 -15.27 -4.90
N PRO A 97 -5.90 -16.07 -5.99
CA PRO A 97 -6.50 -15.70 -7.27
C PRO A 97 -8.03 -15.46 -7.21
N GLU A 98 -8.72 -16.19 -6.35
CA GLU A 98 -10.18 -16.06 -6.20
C GLU A 98 -10.57 -14.71 -5.59
N GLU A 99 -9.79 -14.20 -4.63
CA GLU A 99 -10.00 -12.90 -4.00
C GLU A 99 -9.73 -11.74 -4.98
N GLN A 100 -8.82 -11.94 -5.95
CA GLN A 100 -8.42 -10.92 -6.91
C GLN A 100 -9.45 -10.66 -8.02
N SER A 101 -10.34 -11.58 -8.31
CA SER A 101 -11.25 -11.49 -9.46
C SER A 101 -12.20 -10.28 -9.40
N THR A 102 -12.60 -9.84 -8.21
CA THR A 102 -13.48 -8.67 -7.99
C THR A 102 -12.77 -7.51 -7.30
N GLN A 103 -11.48 -7.64 -6.97
CA GLN A 103 -10.72 -6.66 -6.21
C GLN A 103 -10.74 -5.29 -6.88
N ALA A 104 -10.37 -5.22 -8.16
CA ALA A 104 -10.27 -3.96 -8.89
C ALA A 104 -11.61 -3.20 -9.00
N GLU A 105 -12.76 -3.90 -9.00
CA GLU A 105 -14.08 -3.27 -8.99
C GLU A 105 -14.42 -2.74 -7.59
N ARG A 106 -14.14 -3.52 -6.55
CA ARG A 106 -14.36 -3.11 -5.15
C ARG A 106 -13.50 -1.90 -4.79
N GLU A 107 -12.22 -1.92 -5.15
CA GLU A 107 -11.29 -0.80 -4.89
C GLU A 107 -11.70 0.47 -5.62
N ARG A 108 -12.14 0.36 -6.89
CA ARG A 108 -12.65 1.53 -7.63
C ARG A 108 -13.91 2.11 -7.00
N ALA A 109 -14.85 1.26 -6.59
CA ALA A 109 -16.05 1.71 -5.90
C ALA A 109 -15.73 2.37 -4.55
N ALA A 110 -14.77 1.82 -3.81
CA ALA A 110 -14.26 2.40 -2.57
C ALA A 110 -13.60 3.77 -2.81
N ALA A 111 -12.76 3.88 -3.83
CA ALA A 111 -12.13 5.14 -4.23
C ALA A 111 -13.17 6.20 -4.58
N ASP A 112 -14.20 5.84 -5.38
CA ASP A 112 -15.30 6.74 -5.74
C ASP A 112 -16.03 7.28 -4.49
N ARG A 113 -16.29 6.41 -3.52
CA ARG A 113 -16.99 6.81 -2.29
C ARG A 113 -16.11 7.63 -1.35
N ILE A 114 -14.91 7.16 -1.07
CA ILE A 114 -14.07 7.71 0.00
C ILE A 114 -13.49 9.05 -0.41
N PHE A 115 -12.93 9.15 -1.62
CA PHE A 115 -12.34 10.40 -2.09
C PHE A 115 -13.38 11.48 -2.34
N ALA A 116 -14.63 11.12 -2.65
CA ALA A 116 -15.75 12.08 -2.75
C ALA A 116 -16.12 12.75 -1.42
N LEU A 117 -15.59 12.33 -0.29
CA LEU A 117 -15.74 13.02 1.00
C LEU A 117 -14.96 14.35 1.04
N LEU A 118 -13.90 14.46 0.23
CA LEU A 118 -13.07 15.66 0.13
C LEU A 118 -13.77 16.76 -0.70
N PRO A 119 -13.34 18.02 -0.55
CA PRO A 119 -13.67 19.06 -1.52
C PRO A 119 -13.26 18.64 -2.94
N GLU A 120 -14.03 19.10 -3.95
CA GLU A 120 -13.91 18.61 -5.33
C GLU A 120 -12.49 18.66 -5.91
N ASP A 121 -11.75 19.73 -5.65
CA ASP A 121 -10.36 19.89 -6.11
C ASP A 121 -9.43 18.83 -5.49
N GLN A 122 -9.57 18.61 -4.18
CA GLN A 122 -8.80 17.58 -3.46
C GLN A 122 -9.24 16.16 -3.85
N ALA A 123 -10.54 15.93 -4.01
CA ALA A 123 -11.08 14.65 -4.45
C ALA A 123 -10.52 14.24 -5.81
N ARG A 124 -10.48 15.17 -6.78
CA ARG A 124 -9.89 14.93 -8.11
C ARG A 124 -8.39 14.64 -8.02
N HIS A 125 -7.65 15.40 -7.22
CA HIS A 125 -6.21 15.22 -7.06
C HIS A 125 -5.89 13.84 -6.44
N THR A 126 -6.53 13.52 -5.32
CA THR A 126 -6.32 12.25 -4.60
C THR A 126 -6.72 11.05 -5.45
N ARG A 127 -7.83 11.16 -6.19
CA ARG A 127 -8.26 10.11 -7.12
C ARG A 127 -7.26 9.91 -8.25
N ALA A 128 -6.74 10.98 -8.85
CA ALA A 128 -5.76 10.89 -9.92
C ALA A 128 -4.45 10.23 -9.45
N LEU A 129 -3.98 10.53 -8.24
CA LEU A 129 -2.80 9.89 -7.65
C LEU A 129 -3.02 8.40 -7.42
N TRP A 130 -4.18 8.02 -6.91
CA TRP A 130 -4.52 6.61 -6.70
C TRP A 130 -4.63 5.85 -8.03
N ASP A 131 -5.30 6.42 -9.03
CA ASP A 131 -5.41 5.84 -10.38
C ASP A 131 -4.01 5.68 -11.03
N GLU A 132 -3.10 6.65 -10.82
CA GLU A 132 -1.73 6.59 -11.32
C GLU A 132 -0.92 5.48 -10.63
N PHE A 133 -1.03 5.35 -9.30
CA PHE A 133 -0.41 4.28 -8.53
C PHE A 133 -0.85 2.90 -9.03
N GLU A 134 -2.15 2.70 -9.27
CA GLU A 134 -2.66 1.44 -9.78
C GLU A 134 -2.25 1.18 -11.25
N ALA A 135 -2.17 2.21 -12.08
CA ALA A 135 -1.74 2.09 -13.47
C ALA A 135 -0.25 1.71 -13.64
N ARG A 136 0.61 2.06 -12.69
CA ARG A 136 2.08 1.77 -12.67
C ARG A 136 2.81 2.19 -13.94
N ARG A 137 2.45 3.33 -14.56
CA ARG A 137 3.04 3.75 -15.83
C ARG A 137 4.15 4.79 -15.67
N THR A 138 4.06 5.63 -14.63
CA THR A 138 5.04 6.68 -14.36
C THR A 138 6.21 6.15 -13.51
N PRO A 139 7.37 6.84 -13.51
CA PRO A 139 8.47 6.53 -12.61
C PRO A 139 8.05 6.53 -11.13
N ASP A 140 7.22 7.50 -10.73
CA ASP A 140 6.68 7.64 -9.37
C ASP A 140 5.89 6.40 -8.96
N ALA A 141 4.90 6.01 -9.78
CA ALA A 141 4.03 4.88 -9.49
C ALA A 141 4.77 3.54 -9.51
N ARG A 142 5.78 3.36 -10.38
CA ARG A 142 6.63 2.16 -10.40
C ARG A 142 7.46 2.07 -9.13
N PHE A 143 8.07 3.18 -8.70
CA PHE A 143 8.88 3.19 -7.49
C PHE A 143 8.02 2.99 -6.24
N ALA A 144 6.87 3.65 -6.14
CA ALA A 144 5.90 3.43 -5.07
C ALA A 144 5.49 1.95 -4.99
N LYS A 145 5.15 1.34 -6.12
CA LYS A 145 4.76 -0.08 -6.17
C LYS A 145 5.92 -1.03 -5.85
N ALA A 146 7.16 -0.66 -6.19
CA ALA A 146 8.35 -1.43 -5.82
C ALA A 146 8.53 -1.48 -4.30
N ILE A 147 8.39 -0.34 -3.62
CA ILE A 147 8.47 -0.24 -2.15
C ILE A 147 7.34 -1.04 -1.50
N ASP A 148 6.11 -0.88 -1.98
CA ASP A 148 4.93 -1.60 -1.48
C ASP A 148 5.11 -3.13 -1.61
N ARG A 149 5.73 -3.61 -2.67
CA ARG A 149 5.99 -5.05 -2.85
C ARG A 149 7.20 -5.56 -2.08
N LEU A 150 8.20 -4.72 -1.82
CA LEU A 150 9.40 -5.08 -1.06
C LEU A 150 9.11 -5.27 0.43
N ALA A 151 8.33 -4.39 1.05
CA ALA A 151 8.10 -4.40 2.50
C ALA A 151 7.51 -5.71 3.02
N PRO A 152 6.45 -6.31 2.42
CA PRO A 152 5.94 -7.62 2.83
C PRO A 152 6.95 -8.75 2.63
N MET A 153 7.85 -8.65 1.64
CA MET A 153 8.90 -9.66 1.43
C MET A 153 9.92 -9.63 2.56
N LEU A 154 10.34 -8.44 3.00
CA LEU A 154 11.20 -8.27 4.16
C LEU A 154 10.55 -8.83 5.43
N ALA A 155 9.29 -8.49 5.69
CA ALA A 155 8.54 -9.01 6.83
C ALA A 155 8.47 -10.54 6.81
N ASN A 156 8.16 -11.15 5.67
CA ASN A 156 8.12 -12.61 5.55
C ASN A 156 9.49 -13.27 5.78
N TRP A 157 10.54 -12.67 5.23
CA TRP A 157 11.90 -13.23 5.44
C TRP A 157 12.30 -13.19 6.92
N HIS A 158 12.02 -12.09 7.63
CA HIS A 158 12.33 -11.93 9.05
C HIS A 158 11.46 -12.77 9.98
N THR A 159 10.29 -13.20 9.52
CA THR A 159 9.36 -14.06 10.26
C THR A 159 9.40 -15.52 9.79
N GLU A 160 10.58 -16.00 9.37
CA GLU A 160 10.82 -17.40 8.96
C GLU A 160 9.86 -17.88 7.87
N GLY A 161 9.61 -17.04 6.88
CA GLY A 161 8.72 -17.30 5.75
C GLY A 161 7.28 -16.83 5.98
N GLY A 162 6.90 -16.47 7.19
CA GLY A 162 5.64 -15.80 7.51
C GLY A 162 4.42 -16.27 6.72
N THR A 163 3.84 -15.39 5.91
CA THR A 163 2.69 -15.71 5.06
C THR A 163 3.03 -16.72 3.94
N TRP A 164 4.27 -16.80 3.47
CA TRP A 164 4.66 -17.76 2.45
C TRP A 164 4.51 -19.20 2.95
N VAL A 165 5.01 -19.49 4.14
CA VAL A 165 4.86 -20.80 4.78
C VAL A 165 3.38 -21.05 5.11
N ARG A 166 2.74 -20.06 5.74
CA ARG A 166 1.36 -20.22 6.24
C ARG A 166 0.34 -20.52 5.15
N TYR A 167 0.52 -19.94 3.95
CA TYR A 167 -0.43 -20.06 2.84
C TYR A 167 0.11 -20.90 1.67
N GLY A 168 1.22 -21.60 1.87
CA GLY A 168 1.78 -22.49 0.86
C GLY A 168 2.21 -21.77 -0.42
N VAL A 169 2.76 -20.55 -0.30
CA VAL A 169 3.20 -19.75 -1.44
C VAL A 169 4.46 -20.36 -2.03
N THR A 170 4.51 -20.45 -3.36
CA THR A 170 5.68 -20.98 -4.08
C THR A 170 6.70 -19.88 -4.39
N ARG A 171 7.97 -20.27 -4.57
CA ARG A 171 9.04 -19.36 -5.02
C ARG A 171 8.66 -18.67 -6.35
N ALA A 172 8.04 -19.39 -7.27
CA ALA A 172 7.62 -18.84 -8.57
C ALA A 172 6.61 -17.68 -8.43
N GLN A 173 5.61 -17.81 -7.54
CA GLN A 173 4.65 -16.75 -7.28
C GLN A 173 5.31 -15.49 -6.71
N VAL A 174 6.29 -15.64 -5.81
CA VAL A 174 7.01 -14.49 -5.24
C VAL A 174 7.95 -13.88 -6.27
N ALA A 175 8.59 -14.68 -7.13
CA ALA A 175 9.45 -14.19 -8.21
C ALA A 175 8.72 -13.24 -9.18
N GLU A 176 7.42 -13.46 -9.43
CA GLU A 176 6.62 -12.51 -10.23
C GLU A 176 6.49 -11.13 -9.55
N LYS A 177 6.49 -11.08 -8.22
CA LYS A 177 6.47 -9.80 -7.49
C LYS A 177 7.83 -9.11 -7.49
N VAL A 178 8.94 -9.88 -7.54
CA VAL A 178 10.29 -9.34 -7.71
C VAL A 178 10.43 -8.60 -9.04
N LYS A 179 9.81 -9.07 -10.11
CA LYS A 179 9.79 -8.34 -11.41
C LYS A 179 9.20 -6.94 -11.26
N ILE A 180 8.11 -6.81 -10.51
CA ILE A 180 7.48 -5.50 -10.24
C ILE A 180 8.43 -4.57 -9.47
N ILE A 181 9.18 -5.12 -8.51
CA ILE A 181 10.18 -4.35 -7.77
C ILE A 181 11.30 -3.89 -8.70
N ALA A 182 11.79 -4.76 -9.57
CA ALA A 182 12.85 -4.44 -10.52
C ALA A 182 12.42 -3.39 -11.57
N GLU A 183 11.15 -3.37 -11.98
CA GLU A 183 10.59 -2.33 -12.85
C GLU A 183 10.61 -0.93 -12.23
N GLY A 184 10.51 -0.84 -10.90
CA GLY A 184 10.53 0.42 -10.16
C GLY A 184 11.91 0.80 -9.62
N SER A 185 12.79 -0.18 -9.37
CA SER A 185 14.16 0.03 -8.93
C SER A 185 15.01 -1.22 -9.18
N GLU A 186 16.03 -1.09 -10.02
CA GLU A 186 16.95 -2.19 -10.31
C GLU A 186 17.68 -2.68 -9.05
N ALA A 187 18.13 -1.76 -8.21
CA ALA A 187 18.83 -2.08 -6.97
C ALA A 187 17.95 -2.85 -5.99
N LEU A 188 16.70 -2.37 -5.76
CA LEU A 188 15.75 -3.06 -4.88
C LEU A 188 15.30 -4.40 -5.46
N GLY A 189 15.15 -4.50 -6.77
CA GLY A 189 14.85 -5.75 -7.47
C GLY A 189 15.96 -6.78 -7.34
N SER A 190 17.22 -6.36 -7.47
CA SER A 190 18.40 -7.21 -7.26
C SER A 190 18.46 -7.73 -5.82
N TYR A 191 18.22 -6.84 -4.85
CA TYR A 191 18.16 -7.23 -3.44
C TYR A 191 17.01 -8.22 -3.18
N ALA A 192 15.81 -7.95 -3.68
CA ALA A 192 14.65 -8.83 -3.54
C ALA A 192 14.89 -10.21 -4.17
N SER A 193 15.61 -10.27 -5.30
CA SER A 193 16.03 -11.54 -5.93
C SER A 193 16.94 -12.34 -5.02
N ALA A 194 17.96 -11.73 -4.44
CA ALA A 194 18.87 -12.39 -3.49
C ALA A 194 18.13 -12.86 -2.22
N LEU A 195 17.16 -12.08 -1.75
CA LEU A 195 16.33 -12.41 -0.58
C LEU A 195 15.46 -13.65 -0.83
N ILE A 196 14.83 -13.79 -2.00
CA ILE A 196 14.03 -14.99 -2.29
C ILE A 196 14.92 -16.23 -2.50
N ASP A 197 16.13 -16.07 -3.02
CA ASP A 197 17.09 -17.18 -3.14
C ASP A 197 17.54 -17.68 -1.75
N ASP A 198 17.72 -16.77 -0.80
CA ASP A 198 18.02 -17.14 0.59
C ASP A 198 16.80 -17.79 1.27
N ALA A 199 15.61 -17.25 1.07
CA ALA A 199 14.37 -17.83 1.58
C ALA A 199 14.13 -19.25 1.05
N ASP A 200 14.47 -19.51 -0.22
CA ASP A 200 14.36 -20.84 -0.82
C ASP A 200 15.34 -21.83 -0.18
N ARG A 201 16.61 -21.42 0.03
CA ARG A 201 17.60 -22.23 0.76
C ARG A 201 17.16 -22.57 2.18
N ARG A 202 16.43 -21.68 2.83
CA ARG A 202 15.86 -21.88 4.19
C ARG A 202 14.60 -22.73 4.20
N GLY A 203 14.01 -23.03 3.02
CA GLY A 203 12.80 -23.83 2.91
C GLY A 203 11.51 -23.05 3.24
N TYR A 204 11.49 -21.73 3.02
CA TYR A 204 10.35 -20.86 3.31
C TYR A 204 9.26 -20.90 2.23
N PHE A 205 9.46 -21.64 1.15
CA PHE A 205 8.48 -21.80 0.07
C PHE A 205 7.89 -23.20 0.02
N SER A 206 6.63 -23.27 -0.42
CA SER A 206 6.03 -24.56 -0.74
C SER A 206 6.75 -25.21 -1.93
N ARG A 207 7.02 -26.50 -1.80
CA ARG A 207 7.47 -27.35 -2.92
C ARG A 207 6.20 -27.85 -3.61
N GLY A 208 5.69 -27.07 -4.56
CA GLY A 208 4.48 -27.39 -5.31
C GLY A 208 4.42 -28.80 -5.86
#